data_eb3cea753c19a5370faefafbef517a0a
#
_entry.id   eb3cea753c19a5370faefafbef517a0a
#
_cell.length_a   1.000
_cell.length_b   1.000
_cell.length_c   1.000
_cell.angle_alpha   90.00
_cell.angle_beta   90.00
_cell.angle_gamma   90.00
#
_symmetry.space_group_name_H-M   'P 1'
#
loop_
_entity.id
_entity.type
_entity.pdbx_description
1 polymer ?
#
loop_
_entity_poly.entity_id
_entity_poly.type
_entity_poly.pdbx_seq_one_letter_code
_entity_poly.pdbx_strand_id
1 'polypeptide(L)'
;MATTYIAYVLWPRWPGPAIDPNAPALPIVVAGVTFNVPPAAIRAPVQRRPGTQDRIDLSFLWPSLEPPDANAKPSVPAQGALAAPTPAFERIFVTISAGGSSVPPAERVLTIYPRYTAAEASPGPDGLTVLAFRDGTPYQGEDLIYDAEAPGFLVRCTRRAGPTPGTCLYERWIETVKLVLRFPRDWLTDWRAVASNIDRLIASLRPSRG
;
A
#
# COMPACT_ATOMS: atom_id res chain seq x y z
N MET A 1 -15.59 15.08 39.21
CA MET A 1 -14.93 13.86 38.67
C MET A 1 -15.22 13.64 37.18
N ALA A 2 -16.46 13.74 36.68
CA ALA A 2 -16.79 13.52 35.25
C ALA A 2 -16.16 14.55 34.32
N THR A 3 -16.13 15.86 34.69
CA THR A 3 -15.55 16.94 33.91
C THR A 3 -14.05 16.80 33.70
N THR A 4 -13.33 16.28 34.69
CA THR A 4 -11.88 16.07 34.60
C THR A 4 -11.53 14.94 33.63
N TYR A 5 -12.35 13.88 33.60
CA TYR A 5 -12.19 12.77 32.66
C TYR A 5 -12.47 13.20 31.23
N ILE A 6 -13.53 13.99 31.01
CA ILE A 6 -13.87 14.54 29.68
C ILE A 6 -12.76 15.46 29.17
N ALA A 7 -12.21 16.34 30.02
CA ALA A 7 -11.10 17.20 29.68
C ALA A 7 -9.84 16.39 29.32
N TYR A 8 -9.56 15.31 30.03
CA TYR A 8 -8.43 14.41 29.72
C TYR A 8 -8.61 13.65 28.40
N VAL A 9 -9.82 13.20 28.10
CA VAL A 9 -10.12 12.45 26.85
C VAL A 9 -10.16 13.39 25.63
N LEU A 10 -10.65 14.63 25.81
CA LEU A 10 -10.76 15.63 24.74
C LEU A 10 -9.51 16.52 24.64
N TRP A 11 -8.51 16.35 25.53
CA TRP A 11 -7.31 17.15 25.46
C TRP A 11 -6.60 16.95 24.12
N PRO A 12 -6.32 18.03 23.36
CA PRO A 12 -5.64 17.91 22.09
C PRO A 12 -4.30 17.19 22.32
N ARG A 13 -4.15 16.01 21.75
CA ARG A 13 -2.86 15.33 21.79
C ARG A 13 -1.92 16.16 20.92
N TRP A 14 -0.95 16.78 21.55
CA TRP A 14 0.07 17.55 20.85
C TRP A 14 0.70 16.68 19.76
N PRO A 15 1.05 17.27 18.60
CA PRO A 15 1.83 16.54 17.59
C PRO A 15 3.02 15.91 18.29
N GLY A 16 3.28 14.66 18.02
CA GLY A 16 4.48 13.98 18.54
C GLY A 16 5.75 14.76 18.16
N PRO A 17 6.88 14.47 18.78
CA PRO A 17 8.13 15.14 18.46
C PRO A 17 8.40 15.07 16.96
N ALA A 18 8.94 16.16 16.41
CA ALA A 18 9.34 16.22 15.00
C ALA A 18 10.29 15.06 14.68
N ILE A 19 10.09 14.45 13.53
CA ILE A 19 10.95 13.36 13.09
C ILE A 19 12.15 13.97 12.39
N ASP A 20 13.35 13.59 12.83
CA ASP A 20 14.56 13.93 12.10
C ASP A 20 14.55 13.18 10.75
N PRO A 21 14.57 13.89 9.61
CA PRO A 21 14.58 13.26 8.29
C PRO A 21 15.82 12.39 8.05
N ASN A 22 16.92 12.65 8.78
CA ASN A 22 18.17 11.90 8.73
C ASN A 22 18.27 10.83 9.81
N ALA A 23 17.22 10.58 10.56
CA ALA A 23 17.23 9.53 11.58
C ALA A 23 17.57 8.17 10.96
N PRO A 24 18.43 7.36 11.64
CA PRO A 24 18.79 6.05 11.14
C PRO A 24 17.55 5.15 11.00
N ALA A 25 17.59 4.26 10.03
CA ALA A 25 16.54 3.28 9.84
C ALA A 25 16.37 2.40 11.07
N LEU A 26 15.13 2.11 11.43
CA LEU A 26 14.76 1.27 12.56
C LEU A 26 14.76 -0.20 12.14
N PRO A 27 15.50 -1.09 12.83
CA PRO A 27 15.39 -2.51 12.63
C PRO A 27 14.07 -3.03 13.24
N ILE A 28 13.12 -3.36 12.39
CA ILE A 28 11.81 -3.89 12.79
C ILE A 28 11.68 -5.33 12.32
N VAL A 29 11.28 -6.21 13.21
CA VAL A 29 11.07 -7.63 12.92
C VAL A 29 9.58 -7.93 12.83
N VAL A 30 9.15 -8.43 11.67
CA VAL A 30 7.77 -8.90 11.47
C VAL A 30 7.81 -10.39 11.12
N ALA A 31 7.15 -11.22 11.91
CA ALA A 31 7.12 -12.68 11.73
C ALA A 31 8.51 -13.31 11.48
N GLY A 32 9.53 -12.84 12.19
CA GLY A 32 10.91 -13.34 12.09
C GLY A 32 11.75 -12.71 10.97
N VAL A 33 11.17 -11.89 10.11
CA VAL A 33 11.89 -11.21 9.02
C VAL A 33 12.21 -9.78 9.43
N THR A 34 13.49 -9.39 9.31
CA THR A 34 13.97 -8.04 9.64
C THR A 34 13.83 -7.09 8.47
N PHE A 35 13.33 -5.88 8.76
CA PHE A 35 13.25 -4.74 7.84
C PHE A 35 13.94 -3.54 8.45
N ASN A 36 14.75 -2.82 7.67
CA ASN A 36 15.34 -1.54 8.03
C ASN A 36 14.44 -0.42 7.52
N VAL A 37 13.67 0.18 8.41
CA VAL A 37 12.58 1.09 8.02
C VAL A 37 12.93 2.53 8.41
N PRO A 38 12.95 3.48 7.45
CA PRO A 38 13.08 4.90 7.75
C PRO A 38 11.93 5.37 8.65
N PRO A 39 12.20 6.03 9.81
CA PRO A 39 11.13 6.48 10.72
C PRO A 39 10.10 7.38 10.05
N ALA A 40 10.52 8.20 9.10
CA ALA A 40 9.65 9.10 8.35
C ALA A 40 8.66 8.35 7.41
N ALA A 41 8.98 7.13 6.99
CA ALA A 41 8.07 6.30 6.19
C ALA A 41 6.94 5.70 7.04
N ILE A 42 7.11 5.58 8.36
CA ILE A 42 6.14 4.93 9.25
C ILE A 42 4.96 5.86 9.51
N ARG A 43 3.77 5.44 9.06
CA ARG A 43 2.54 6.23 9.14
C ARG A 43 1.97 6.35 10.56
N ALA A 44 2.00 5.24 11.30
CA ALA A 44 1.46 5.20 12.65
C ALA A 44 2.56 5.51 13.69
N PRO A 45 2.47 6.62 14.46
CA PRO A 45 3.52 6.98 15.42
C PRO A 45 3.86 5.87 16.43
N VAL A 46 2.87 5.08 16.83
CA VAL A 46 3.04 3.95 17.76
C VAL A 46 3.95 2.84 17.20
N GLN A 47 4.08 2.75 15.88
CA GLN A 47 4.94 1.77 15.20
C GLN A 47 6.39 2.25 15.03
N ARG A 48 6.72 3.51 15.37
CA ARG A 48 8.07 4.10 15.24
C ARG A 48 8.98 3.64 16.37
N ARG A 49 9.19 2.35 16.46
CA ARG A 49 10.06 1.73 17.47
C ARG A 49 10.74 0.49 16.88
N PRO A 50 12.00 0.22 17.25
CA PRO A 50 12.69 -1.00 16.82
C PRO A 50 12.09 -2.24 17.49
N GLY A 51 12.47 -3.43 17.00
CA GLY A 51 12.11 -4.71 17.58
C GLY A 51 10.90 -5.36 16.91
N THR A 52 10.33 -6.36 17.58
CA THR A 52 9.25 -7.18 17.02
C THR A 52 7.91 -6.46 17.02
N GLN A 53 7.23 -6.50 15.88
CA GLN A 53 5.89 -5.95 15.68
C GLN A 53 5.07 -6.91 14.80
N ASP A 54 3.75 -6.95 15.01
CA ASP A 54 2.86 -7.79 14.22
C ASP A 54 2.60 -7.21 12.83
N ARG A 55 2.67 -5.89 12.72
CA ARG A 55 2.38 -5.13 11.51
C ARG A 55 3.08 -3.78 11.52
N ILE A 56 3.49 -3.32 10.34
CA ILE A 56 3.93 -1.94 10.09
C ILE A 56 3.23 -1.38 8.85
N ASP A 57 2.88 -0.09 8.92
CA ASP A 57 2.21 0.64 7.85
C ASP A 57 3.10 1.79 7.39
N LEU A 58 3.51 1.74 6.12
CA LEU A 58 4.48 2.65 5.53
C LEU A 58 3.85 3.46 4.40
N SER A 59 4.50 4.57 4.07
CA SER A 59 4.18 5.42 2.92
C SER A 59 5.48 5.95 2.32
N PHE A 60 5.55 5.93 0.99
CA PHE A 60 6.68 6.46 0.23
C PHE A 60 6.18 7.37 -0.90
N LEU A 61 6.99 8.34 -1.29
CA LEU A 61 6.72 9.19 -2.43
C LEU A 61 6.91 8.40 -3.73
N TRP A 62 6.16 8.75 -4.74
CA TRP A 62 6.27 8.15 -6.06
C TRP A 62 6.69 9.20 -7.09
N PRO A 63 7.61 8.89 -8.00
CA PRO A 63 8.33 7.62 -8.20
C PRO A 63 9.67 7.53 -7.44
N SER A 64 10.03 8.53 -6.62
CA SER A 64 11.34 8.60 -5.95
C SER A 64 11.57 7.49 -4.92
N LEU A 65 10.50 6.95 -4.34
CA LEU A 65 10.51 5.96 -3.25
C LEU A 65 11.13 6.50 -1.95
N GLU A 66 11.28 7.80 -1.85
CA GLU A 66 11.74 8.46 -0.63
C GLU A 66 10.63 8.49 0.43
N PRO A 67 10.98 8.46 1.71
CA PRO A 67 10.02 8.71 2.77
C PRO A 67 9.40 10.12 2.59
N PRO A 68 8.08 10.29 2.84
CA PRO A 68 7.48 11.61 2.83
C PRO A 68 8.05 12.45 3.98
N ASP A 69 8.00 13.78 3.82
CA ASP A 69 8.29 14.67 4.96
C ASP A 69 7.24 14.43 6.06
N ALA A 70 7.71 13.82 7.14
CA ALA A 70 6.86 13.48 8.28
C ALA A 70 6.37 14.70 9.07
N ASN A 71 7.00 15.86 8.86
CA ASN A 71 6.70 17.13 9.52
C ASN A 71 5.84 18.04 8.62
N ALA A 72 5.61 17.66 7.34
CA ALA A 72 4.77 18.42 6.44
C ALA A 72 3.34 18.48 7.00
N LYS A 73 2.82 19.69 7.15
CA LYS A 73 1.41 19.90 7.51
C LYS A 73 0.54 19.41 6.35
N PRO A 74 -0.59 18.71 6.62
CA PRO A 74 -1.55 18.39 5.58
C PRO A 74 -1.98 19.69 4.90
N SER A 75 -1.72 19.80 3.61
CA SER A 75 -2.27 20.90 2.82
C SER A 75 -3.79 20.66 2.70
N VAL A 76 -4.58 21.44 3.42
CA VAL A 76 -6.02 21.51 3.21
C VAL A 76 -6.22 22.17 1.85
N PRO A 77 -6.91 21.52 0.88
CA PRO A 77 -7.25 22.20 -0.36
C PRO A 77 -8.02 23.49 -0.03
N ALA A 78 -7.60 24.60 -0.59
CA ALA A 78 -8.29 25.88 -0.39
C ALA A 78 -9.76 25.70 -0.77
N GLN A 79 -10.67 25.96 0.16
CA GLN A 79 -12.11 25.97 -0.10
C GLN A 79 -12.37 27.04 -1.16
N GLY A 80 -12.83 26.63 -2.35
CA GLY A 80 -13.21 27.54 -3.43
C GLY A 80 -12.45 27.38 -4.75
N ALA A 81 -11.49 26.49 -4.86
CA ALA A 81 -10.88 26.17 -6.15
C ALA A 81 -11.86 25.34 -6.98
N LEU A 82 -12.64 26.01 -7.85
CA LEU A 82 -13.41 25.38 -8.92
C LEU A 82 -12.43 24.53 -9.75
N ALA A 83 -12.64 23.20 -9.75
CA ALA A 83 -11.96 22.24 -10.61
C ALA A 83 -10.41 22.28 -10.55
N ALA A 84 -9.82 22.19 -9.37
CA ALA A 84 -8.45 21.75 -9.29
C ALA A 84 -8.38 20.32 -9.86
N PRO A 85 -7.43 20.03 -10.77
CA PRO A 85 -7.24 18.65 -11.23
C PRO A 85 -7.08 17.77 -9.98
N THR A 86 -7.72 16.60 -9.98
CA THR A 86 -7.61 15.62 -8.88
C THR A 86 -6.13 15.52 -8.51
N PRO A 87 -5.75 15.77 -7.24
CA PRO A 87 -4.33 15.74 -6.88
C PRO A 87 -3.77 14.39 -7.28
N ALA A 88 -2.71 14.42 -8.08
CA ALA A 88 -2.01 13.20 -8.45
C ALA A 88 -1.61 12.50 -7.15
N PHE A 89 -2.01 11.24 -7.00
CA PHE A 89 -1.60 10.46 -5.84
C PHE A 89 -0.13 10.10 -6.01
N GLU A 90 0.73 10.90 -5.41
CA GLU A 90 2.18 10.75 -5.49
C GLU A 90 2.72 9.83 -4.38
N ARG A 91 1.92 8.89 -3.93
CA ARG A 91 2.33 8.02 -2.81
C ARG A 91 1.93 6.57 -3.03
N ILE A 92 2.86 5.69 -2.68
CA ILE A 92 2.61 4.26 -2.51
C ILE A 92 2.51 3.93 -1.02
N PHE A 93 1.52 3.14 -0.65
CA PHE A 93 1.34 2.67 0.71
C PHE A 93 1.73 1.20 0.81
N VAL A 94 2.46 0.85 1.85
CA VAL A 94 2.92 -0.52 2.09
C VAL A 94 2.49 -0.96 3.48
N THR A 95 1.81 -2.08 3.55
CA THR A 95 1.54 -2.77 4.82
C THR A 95 2.38 -4.04 4.85
N ILE A 96 3.16 -4.24 5.89
CA ILE A 96 3.94 -5.44 6.14
C ILE A 96 3.35 -6.13 7.37
N SER A 97 2.98 -7.41 7.25
CA SER A 97 2.38 -8.18 8.34
C SER A 97 2.73 -9.66 8.22
N ALA A 98 2.53 -10.43 9.28
CA ALA A 98 2.61 -11.88 9.18
C ALA A 98 1.66 -12.41 8.10
N GLY A 99 2.13 -13.36 7.31
CA GLY A 99 1.34 -14.00 6.24
C GLY A 99 0.19 -14.84 6.78
N GLY A 100 0.38 -15.44 7.94
CA GLY A 100 -0.61 -16.31 8.59
C GLY A 100 -1.05 -17.47 7.69
N SER A 101 -2.32 -17.82 7.76
CA SER A 101 -2.96 -18.86 6.94
C SER A 101 -3.55 -18.32 5.63
N SER A 102 -3.23 -17.08 5.22
CA SER A 102 -3.78 -16.53 3.99
C SER A 102 -3.16 -17.19 2.76
N VAL A 103 -4.02 -17.54 1.79
CA VAL A 103 -3.61 -18.16 0.53
C VAL A 103 -2.83 -17.16 -0.32
N PRO A 104 -1.67 -17.51 -0.87
CA PRO A 104 -0.89 -16.62 -1.75
C PRO A 104 -1.68 -16.20 -3.00
N PRO A 105 -1.40 -15.00 -3.57
CA PRO A 105 -2.14 -14.49 -4.74
C PRO A 105 -2.12 -15.45 -5.94
N ALA A 106 -0.98 -16.04 -6.25
CA ALA A 106 -0.84 -17.00 -7.36
C ALA A 106 -1.75 -18.23 -7.19
N GLU A 107 -1.88 -18.75 -5.99
CA GLU A 107 -2.78 -19.87 -5.69
C GLU A 107 -4.25 -19.42 -5.73
N ARG A 108 -4.57 -18.22 -5.26
CA ARG A 108 -5.93 -17.67 -5.34
C ARG A 108 -6.43 -17.52 -6.78
N VAL A 109 -5.55 -17.20 -7.71
CA VAL A 109 -5.88 -17.12 -9.15
C VAL A 109 -6.36 -18.46 -9.67
N LEU A 110 -5.81 -19.56 -9.17
CA LEU A 110 -6.14 -20.92 -9.63
C LEU A 110 -7.34 -21.52 -8.87
N THR A 111 -7.50 -21.18 -7.59
CA THR A 111 -8.42 -21.91 -6.71
C THR A 111 -9.63 -21.13 -6.25
N ILE A 112 -9.50 -19.80 -6.11
CA ILE A 112 -10.52 -18.94 -5.52
C ILE A 112 -11.17 -18.03 -6.56
N TYR A 113 -10.37 -17.22 -7.25
CA TYR A 113 -10.86 -16.16 -8.13
C TYR A 113 -11.70 -16.66 -9.32
N PRO A 114 -11.43 -17.84 -9.94
CA PRO A 114 -12.26 -18.32 -11.05
C PRO A 114 -13.74 -18.51 -10.71
N ARG A 115 -14.05 -18.70 -9.43
CA ARG A 115 -15.45 -18.82 -8.95
C ARG A 115 -16.19 -17.49 -8.93
N TYR A 116 -15.46 -16.37 -8.98
CA TYR A 116 -15.99 -15.01 -8.76
C TYR A 116 -15.78 -14.09 -9.95
N THR A 117 -14.88 -14.42 -10.88
CA THR A 117 -14.61 -13.61 -12.07
C THR A 117 -15.60 -13.92 -13.20
N ALA A 118 -15.71 -12.98 -14.13
CA ALA A 118 -16.34 -13.23 -15.43
C ALA A 118 -15.57 -14.31 -16.21
N ALA A 119 -16.24 -14.97 -17.14
CA ALA A 119 -15.62 -16.00 -17.98
C ALA A 119 -14.68 -15.39 -19.04
N GLU A 120 -14.98 -14.18 -19.49
CA GLU A 120 -14.23 -13.52 -20.55
C GLU A 120 -13.27 -12.49 -19.98
N ALA A 121 -12.02 -12.57 -20.42
CA ALA A 121 -11.01 -11.58 -20.16
C ALA A 121 -11.07 -10.45 -21.18
N SER A 122 -10.70 -9.25 -20.78
CA SER A 122 -10.57 -8.09 -21.66
C SER A 122 -9.13 -7.58 -21.66
N PRO A 123 -8.70 -6.90 -22.75
CA PRO A 123 -7.37 -6.27 -22.76
C PRO A 123 -7.31 -5.12 -21.74
N GLY A 124 -6.21 -5.05 -21.04
CA GLY A 124 -5.87 -3.99 -20.09
C GLY A 124 -4.77 -3.05 -20.61
N PRO A 125 -4.32 -2.12 -19.77
CA PRO A 125 -3.24 -1.21 -20.12
C PRO A 125 -1.94 -1.98 -20.41
N ASP A 126 -1.20 -1.56 -21.42
CA ASP A 126 0.16 -2.03 -21.75
C ASP A 126 0.32 -3.57 -21.75
N GLY A 127 -0.61 -4.27 -22.39
CA GLY A 127 -0.58 -5.72 -22.54
C GLY A 127 -1.08 -6.53 -21.34
N LEU A 128 -1.53 -5.88 -20.28
CA LEU A 128 -2.17 -6.58 -19.16
C LEU A 128 -3.51 -7.19 -19.57
N THR A 129 -3.89 -8.22 -18.88
CA THR A 129 -5.21 -8.87 -18.98
C THR A 129 -6.08 -8.46 -17.80
N VAL A 130 -7.35 -8.18 -18.06
CA VAL A 130 -8.34 -7.78 -17.05
C VAL A 130 -9.45 -8.82 -16.98
N LEU A 131 -9.71 -9.34 -15.78
CA LEU A 131 -10.87 -10.16 -15.44
C LEU A 131 -11.74 -9.42 -14.43
N ALA A 132 -12.94 -9.08 -14.83
CA ALA A 132 -13.90 -8.42 -13.95
C ALA A 132 -14.42 -9.40 -12.89
N PHE A 133 -14.48 -9.00 -11.63
CA PHE A 133 -15.27 -9.76 -10.64
C PHE A 133 -16.76 -9.50 -10.85
N ARG A 134 -17.56 -10.55 -10.72
CA ARG A 134 -19.01 -10.50 -10.91
C ARG A 134 -19.70 -9.76 -9.74
N ASP A 135 -20.81 -9.12 -10.05
CA ASP A 135 -21.65 -8.53 -9.01
C ASP A 135 -22.26 -9.62 -8.10
N GLY A 136 -22.57 -9.26 -6.86
CA GLY A 136 -23.03 -10.21 -5.85
C GLY A 136 -21.93 -11.09 -5.25
N THR A 137 -20.66 -10.84 -5.58
CA THR A 137 -19.52 -11.57 -5.02
C THR A 137 -18.79 -10.72 -3.97
N PRO A 138 -17.94 -11.33 -3.11
CA PRO A 138 -17.13 -10.58 -2.13
C PRO A 138 -16.17 -9.57 -2.77
N TYR A 139 -15.92 -9.67 -4.07
CA TYR A 139 -15.00 -8.81 -4.83
C TYR A 139 -15.73 -7.89 -5.81
N GLN A 140 -17.05 -7.75 -5.70
CA GLN A 140 -17.80 -6.89 -6.62
C GLN A 140 -17.22 -5.46 -6.65
N GLY A 141 -17.22 -4.84 -7.83
CA GLY A 141 -16.62 -3.52 -8.02
C GLY A 141 -15.09 -3.52 -8.19
N GLU A 142 -14.47 -4.70 -8.18
CA GLU A 142 -13.04 -4.87 -8.45
C GLU A 142 -12.77 -5.63 -9.76
N ASP A 143 -11.56 -5.47 -10.25
CA ASP A 143 -11.00 -6.23 -11.37
C ASP A 143 -9.72 -6.93 -10.92
N LEU A 144 -9.51 -8.14 -11.40
CA LEU A 144 -8.23 -8.84 -11.35
C LEU A 144 -7.45 -8.47 -12.60
N ILE A 145 -6.26 -7.92 -12.44
CA ILE A 145 -5.41 -7.45 -13.54
C ILE A 145 -4.05 -8.11 -13.42
N TYR A 146 -3.59 -8.74 -14.49
CA TYR A 146 -2.35 -9.51 -14.46
C TYR A 146 -1.66 -9.54 -15.82
N ASP A 147 -0.37 -9.84 -15.79
CA ASP A 147 0.41 -10.15 -16.99
C ASP A 147 0.25 -11.65 -17.30
N ALA A 148 -0.32 -11.95 -18.47
CA ALA A 148 -0.52 -13.33 -18.90
C ALA A 148 0.78 -14.03 -19.34
N GLU A 149 1.77 -13.27 -19.77
CA GLU A 149 3.06 -13.80 -20.27
C GLU A 149 4.07 -13.99 -19.13
N ALA A 150 4.03 -13.13 -18.12
CA ALA A 150 4.91 -13.19 -16.96
C ALA A 150 4.08 -13.26 -15.66
N PRO A 151 3.84 -14.43 -15.08
CA PRO A 151 2.92 -14.62 -13.94
C PRO A 151 3.37 -13.94 -12.63
N GLY A 152 4.36 -13.05 -12.70
CA GLY A 152 4.88 -12.29 -11.56
C GLY A 152 4.09 -11.03 -11.19
N PHE A 153 3.33 -10.44 -12.12
CA PHE A 153 2.54 -9.25 -11.86
C PHE A 153 1.06 -9.57 -11.81
N LEU A 154 0.47 -9.41 -10.64
CA LEU A 154 -0.94 -9.67 -10.39
C LEU A 154 -1.45 -8.69 -9.36
N VAL A 155 -2.44 -7.89 -9.73
CA VAL A 155 -3.07 -6.89 -8.87
C VAL A 155 -4.58 -7.02 -8.87
N ARG A 156 -5.20 -6.62 -7.78
CA ARG A 156 -6.63 -6.46 -7.67
C ARG A 156 -6.94 -4.98 -7.51
N CYS A 157 -7.77 -4.44 -8.40
CA CYS A 157 -8.02 -3.01 -8.44
C CYS A 157 -9.51 -2.72 -8.34
N THR A 158 -9.90 -1.73 -7.53
CA THR A 158 -11.26 -1.21 -7.58
C THR A 158 -11.52 -0.56 -8.93
N ARG A 159 -12.74 -0.71 -9.43
CA ARG A 159 -13.17 0.01 -10.63
C ARG A 159 -13.27 1.50 -10.31
N ARG A 160 -13.04 2.33 -11.32
CA ARG A 160 -13.21 3.76 -11.16
C ARG A 160 -14.70 4.05 -10.92
N ALA A 161 -15.01 4.71 -9.81
CA ALA A 161 -16.35 5.13 -9.47
C ALA A 161 -16.34 6.63 -9.15
N GLY A 162 -16.92 7.45 -10.03
CA GLY A 162 -16.94 8.90 -9.88
C GLY A 162 -15.54 9.55 -10.02
N PRO A 163 -15.28 10.65 -9.29
CA PRO A 163 -14.03 11.41 -9.42
C PRO A 163 -12.83 10.73 -8.77
N THR A 164 -13.03 9.67 -7.99
CA THR A 164 -11.94 8.99 -7.29
C THR A 164 -11.29 7.95 -8.22
N PRO A 165 -9.97 8.03 -8.44
CA PRO A 165 -9.27 6.99 -9.18
C PRO A 165 -9.37 5.66 -8.44
N GLY A 166 -9.46 4.56 -9.19
CA GLY A 166 -9.42 3.22 -8.60
C GLY A 166 -8.09 2.99 -7.88
N THR A 167 -8.12 2.14 -6.87
CA THR A 167 -6.92 1.75 -6.11
C THR A 167 -6.59 0.30 -6.37
N CYS A 168 -5.34 0.01 -6.64
CA CYS A 168 -4.81 -1.33 -6.81
C CYS A 168 -4.18 -1.85 -5.53
N LEU A 169 -4.37 -3.14 -5.28
CA LEU A 169 -3.73 -3.93 -4.24
C LEU A 169 -2.78 -4.92 -4.92
N TYR A 170 -1.49 -4.77 -4.65
CA TYR A 170 -0.44 -5.68 -5.08
C TYR A 170 0.08 -6.43 -3.86
N GLU A 171 -0.01 -7.74 -3.87
CA GLU A 171 0.43 -8.58 -2.76
C GLU A 171 1.73 -9.30 -3.13
N ARG A 172 2.71 -9.24 -2.24
CA ARG A 172 3.97 -9.97 -2.35
C ARG A 172 4.23 -10.75 -1.06
N TRP A 173 4.87 -11.88 -1.22
CA TRP A 173 5.29 -12.71 -0.10
C TRP A 173 6.81 -12.75 -0.03
N ILE A 174 7.33 -12.57 1.17
CA ILE A 174 8.74 -12.71 1.49
C ILE A 174 8.81 -13.63 2.70
N GLU A 175 9.22 -14.90 2.47
CA GLU A 175 9.25 -15.90 3.53
C GLU A 175 7.87 -16.03 4.22
N THR A 176 7.80 -15.70 5.51
CA THR A 176 6.59 -15.77 6.34
C THR A 176 5.77 -14.47 6.35
N VAL A 177 6.24 -13.45 5.64
CA VAL A 177 5.67 -12.10 5.68
C VAL A 177 4.90 -11.78 4.41
N LYS A 178 3.74 -11.18 4.58
CA LYS A 178 2.93 -10.63 3.50
C LYS A 178 3.10 -9.11 3.43
N LEU A 179 3.43 -8.62 2.24
CA LEU A 179 3.44 -7.21 1.89
C LEU A 179 2.21 -6.91 1.04
N VAL A 180 1.45 -5.89 1.42
CA VAL A 180 0.33 -5.37 0.64
C VAL A 180 0.65 -3.94 0.25
N LEU A 181 0.82 -3.72 -1.06
CA LEU A 181 1.09 -2.40 -1.61
C LEU A 181 -0.19 -1.84 -2.23
N ARG A 182 -0.44 -0.54 -1.99
CA ARG A 182 -1.59 0.18 -2.54
C ARG A 182 -1.12 1.37 -3.33
N PHE A 183 -1.65 1.49 -4.55
CA PHE A 183 -1.32 2.58 -5.47
C PHE A 183 -2.50 2.87 -6.41
N PRO A 184 -2.56 4.04 -7.06
CA PRO A 184 -3.60 4.39 -8.02
C PRO A 184 -3.64 3.46 -9.22
N ARG A 185 -4.82 3.10 -9.67
CA ARG A 185 -5.02 2.25 -10.86
C ARG A 185 -4.42 2.87 -12.13
N ASP A 186 -4.39 4.18 -12.20
CA ASP A 186 -3.86 4.91 -13.36
C ASP A 186 -2.36 4.66 -13.60
N TRP A 187 -1.61 4.21 -12.58
CA TRP A 187 -0.19 3.83 -12.74
C TRP A 187 0.01 2.55 -13.55
N LEU A 188 -1.05 1.78 -13.78
CA LEU A 188 -0.95 0.56 -14.60
C LEU A 188 -0.66 0.83 -16.07
N THR A 189 -0.76 2.08 -16.55
CA THR A 189 -0.28 2.48 -17.89
C THR A 189 1.22 2.28 -18.07
N ASP A 190 1.97 2.22 -16.97
CA ASP A 190 3.41 1.89 -16.94
C ASP A 190 3.67 0.86 -15.83
N TRP A 191 2.94 -0.25 -15.89
CA TRP A 191 2.99 -1.26 -14.84
C TRP A 191 4.37 -1.90 -14.65
N ARG A 192 5.20 -1.94 -15.71
CA ARG A 192 6.58 -2.47 -15.63
C ARG A 192 7.45 -1.59 -14.75
N ALA A 193 7.33 -0.27 -14.87
CA ALA A 193 7.99 0.67 -13.97
C ALA A 193 7.44 0.54 -12.54
N VAL A 194 6.13 0.34 -12.38
CA VAL A 194 5.52 0.09 -11.07
C VAL A 194 6.12 -1.17 -10.44
N ALA A 195 6.16 -2.29 -11.15
CA ALA A 195 6.72 -3.55 -10.66
C ALA A 195 8.19 -3.41 -10.27
N SER A 196 9.01 -2.82 -11.15
CA SER A 196 10.44 -2.59 -10.91
C SER A 196 10.70 -1.67 -9.71
N ASN A 197 9.93 -0.60 -9.57
CA ASN A 197 10.04 0.31 -8.43
C ASN A 197 9.63 -0.37 -7.12
N ILE A 198 8.61 -1.21 -7.14
CA ILE A 198 8.21 -2.01 -5.97
C ILE A 198 9.33 -2.97 -5.57
N ASP A 199 9.95 -3.65 -6.52
CA ASP A 199 11.06 -4.56 -6.23
C ASP A 199 12.26 -3.80 -5.62
N ARG A 200 12.59 -2.61 -6.13
CA ARG A 200 13.62 -1.73 -5.54
C ARG A 200 13.26 -1.29 -4.13
N LEU A 201 12.00 -0.89 -3.90
CA LEU A 201 11.54 -0.50 -2.56
C LEU A 201 11.65 -1.66 -1.57
N ILE A 202 11.21 -2.84 -1.96
CA ILE A 202 11.31 -4.04 -1.11
C ILE A 202 12.79 -4.34 -0.80
N ALA A 203 13.65 -4.26 -1.80
CA ALA A 203 15.09 -4.50 -1.62
C ALA A 203 15.72 -3.48 -0.66
N SER A 204 15.34 -2.20 -0.74
CA SER A 204 15.87 -1.14 0.13
C SER A 204 15.45 -1.30 1.60
N LEU A 205 14.31 -1.94 1.85
CA LEU A 205 13.84 -2.23 3.20
C LEU A 205 14.50 -3.48 3.82
N ARG A 206 15.18 -4.30 3.03
CA ARG A 206 15.88 -5.48 3.54
C ARG A 206 17.28 -5.11 4.05
N PRO A 207 17.77 -5.74 5.14
CA PRO A 207 19.15 -5.60 5.54
C PRO A 207 20.09 -5.98 4.39
N SER A 208 21.16 -5.19 4.20
CA SER A 208 22.23 -5.59 3.29
C SER A 208 22.75 -6.96 3.71
N ARG A 209 22.84 -7.89 2.78
CA ARG A 209 23.56 -9.14 3.07
C ARG A 209 25.04 -8.77 3.17
N GLY A 210 25.57 -8.79 4.39
CA GLY A 210 27.00 -8.65 4.67
C GLY A 210 27.79 -9.80 4.05
#